data_7b6e6d609a6eceadda0864c40b0975e1
#
_entry.id   7b6e6d609a6eceadda0864c40b0975e1
#
_cell.length_a   1.000
_cell.length_b   1.000
_cell.length_c   1.000
_cell.angle_alpha   90.00
_cell.angle_beta   90.00
_cell.angle_gamma   90.00
#
_symmetry.space_group_name_H-M   'P 1'
#
loop_
_entity.id
_entity.type
_entity.pdbx_description
1 polymer ?
#
loop_
_entity_poly.entity_id
_entity_poly.type
_entity_poly.pdbx_seq_one_letter_code
_entity_poly.pdbx_strand_id
1 'polypeptide(L)'
;IVDDDFDCRVISEMTQLKCLQIQTAKSIDFSRLENLNILISNTIGTKGLPPNIEVLHLWDYKFQDGSLKTIRFPNSLKCLELNKNSLTSLSGLPGGLQRLGIYYDRKLMSLCGLEASGSSIEELEVNHCPNLIDYSSLQNCSNLRKLILIKSGNIPSLSLLETAKGLKHLTLAGVLVLDKDLSYASSIPYTYITNMRYYRK
;
A
#
# COMPACT_ATOMS: atom_id res chain seq x y z
N ILE A 1 15.23 1.09 -16.82
CA ILE A 1 14.63 0.94 -18.16
C ILE A 1 15.47 -0.12 -18.83
N VAL A 2 14.87 -1.23 -19.18
CA VAL A 2 15.54 -2.29 -19.96
C VAL A 2 15.35 -1.93 -21.43
N ASP A 3 16.42 -1.91 -22.17
CA ASP A 3 16.44 -1.66 -23.61
C ASP A 3 15.54 -2.69 -24.31
N ASP A 4 14.82 -2.29 -25.38
CA ASP A 4 13.86 -3.18 -26.06
C ASP A 4 14.51 -4.45 -26.61
N ASP A 5 15.82 -4.46 -26.81
CA ASP A 5 16.61 -5.62 -27.26
C ASP A 5 17.08 -6.55 -26.16
N PHE A 6 16.87 -6.22 -24.87
CA PHE A 6 17.34 -7.07 -23.79
C PHE A 6 16.53 -8.37 -23.68
N ASP A 7 17.23 -9.51 -23.63
CA ASP A 7 16.61 -10.82 -23.45
C ASP A 7 16.26 -11.06 -21.95
N CYS A 8 15.00 -10.82 -21.59
CA CYS A 8 14.52 -10.98 -20.23
C CYS A 8 14.62 -12.41 -19.68
N ARG A 9 14.88 -13.44 -20.54
CA ARG A 9 15.09 -14.81 -20.09
C ARG A 9 16.32 -14.94 -19.22
N VAL A 10 17.35 -14.15 -19.47
CA VAL A 10 18.58 -14.11 -18.66
C VAL A 10 18.28 -13.80 -17.20
N ILE A 11 17.28 -12.95 -16.90
CA ILE A 11 16.91 -12.61 -15.53
C ILE A 11 16.45 -13.87 -14.77
N SER A 12 15.70 -14.77 -15.41
CA SER A 12 15.20 -16.00 -14.78
C SER A 12 16.33 -16.97 -14.37
N GLU A 13 17.54 -16.77 -14.89
CA GLU A 13 18.73 -17.58 -14.58
C GLU A 13 19.59 -16.97 -13.46
N MET A 14 19.32 -15.71 -13.07
CA MET A 14 20.05 -15.00 -12.03
C MET A 14 19.62 -15.42 -10.62
N THR A 15 19.73 -16.70 -10.28
CA THR A 15 19.21 -17.30 -9.04
C THR A 15 19.79 -16.73 -7.75
N GLN A 16 20.94 -16.03 -7.81
CA GLN A 16 21.57 -15.37 -6.65
C GLN A 16 21.09 -13.93 -6.44
N LEU A 17 20.20 -13.44 -7.30
CA LEU A 17 19.70 -12.08 -7.24
C LEU A 17 18.86 -11.87 -5.98
N LYS A 18 19.17 -10.83 -5.20
CA LYS A 18 18.44 -10.45 -3.97
C LYS A 18 17.51 -9.27 -4.15
N CYS A 19 17.84 -8.39 -5.07
CA CYS A 19 17.04 -7.20 -5.36
C CYS A 19 16.98 -7.00 -6.88
N LEU A 20 15.78 -6.74 -7.39
CA LEU A 20 15.56 -6.45 -8.79
C LEU A 20 14.67 -5.21 -8.93
N GLN A 21 15.14 -4.24 -9.69
CA GLN A 21 14.32 -3.16 -10.19
C GLN A 21 14.24 -3.28 -11.71
N ILE A 22 13.02 -3.44 -12.22
CA ILE A 22 12.80 -3.61 -13.65
C ILE A 22 11.48 -2.99 -14.11
N GLN A 23 11.54 -2.28 -15.23
CA GLN A 23 10.38 -1.81 -15.95
C GLN A 23 10.45 -2.35 -17.39
N THR A 24 9.51 -3.17 -17.77
CA THR A 24 9.49 -3.83 -19.07
C THR A 24 8.07 -4.18 -19.50
N ALA A 25 7.83 -4.19 -20.81
CA ALA A 25 6.64 -4.77 -21.41
C ALA A 25 6.79 -6.28 -21.66
N LYS A 26 8.01 -6.82 -21.51
CA LYS A 26 8.30 -8.23 -21.76
C LYS A 26 7.91 -9.10 -20.58
N SER A 27 7.54 -10.33 -20.87
CA SER A 27 7.23 -11.34 -19.86
C SER A 27 8.50 -11.90 -19.22
N ILE A 28 8.50 -11.99 -17.88
CA ILE A 28 9.59 -12.57 -17.09
C ILE A 28 9.04 -13.72 -16.25
N ASP A 29 9.82 -14.77 -16.09
CA ASP A 29 9.53 -15.85 -15.14
C ASP A 29 10.37 -15.64 -13.87
N PHE A 30 9.73 -15.24 -12.77
CA PHE A 30 10.38 -15.04 -11.48
C PHE A 30 10.40 -16.31 -10.60
N SER A 31 9.79 -17.43 -11.04
CA SER A 31 9.58 -18.62 -10.19
C SER A 31 10.86 -19.27 -9.69
N ARG A 32 12.00 -19.06 -10.37
CA ARG A 32 13.32 -19.60 -10.01
C ARG A 32 14.15 -18.67 -9.13
N LEU A 33 13.69 -17.44 -8.89
CA LEU A 33 14.45 -16.43 -8.15
C LEU A 33 14.16 -16.55 -6.65
N GLU A 34 14.56 -17.69 -6.06
CA GLU A 34 14.29 -18.01 -4.65
C GLU A 34 14.99 -17.08 -3.65
N ASN A 35 16.10 -16.45 -4.07
CA ASN A 35 16.85 -15.49 -3.26
C ASN A 35 16.36 -14.04 -3.41
N LEU A 36 15.40 -13.79 -4.31
CA LEU A 36 14.90 -12.44 -4.54
C LEU A 36 13.97 -12.00 -3.43
N ASN A 37 14.43 -11.04 -2.61
CA ASN A 37 13.70 -10.49 -1.48
C ASN A 37 12.99 -9.18 -1.81
N ILE A 38 13.53 -8.40 -2.77
CA ILE A 38 13.02 -7.08 -3.14
C ILE A 38 12.75 -7.04 -4.63
N LEU A 39 11.50 -6.77 -5.01
CA LEU A 39 11.09 -6.54 -6.39
C LEU A 39 10.43 -5.18 -6.54
N ILE A 40 10.96 -4.35 -7.45
CA ILE A 40 10.37 -3.09 -7.88
C ILE A 40 10.08 -3.23 -9.37
N SER A 41 8.79 -3.30 -9.74
CA SER A 41 8.42 -3.68 -11.10
C SER A 41 7.04 -3.17 -11.50
N ASN A 42 6.81 -3.13 -12.81
CA ASN A 42 5.48 -2.96 -13.42
C ASN A 42 4.85 -4.30 -13.86
N THR A 43 5.45 -5.42 -13.48
CA THR A 43 4.96 -6.78 -13.80
C THR A 43 5.08 -7.71 -12.59
N ILE A 44 4.24 -8.73 -12.55
CA ILE A 44 4.28 -9.80 -11.53
C ILE A 44 4.89 -11.10 -12.08
N GLY A 45 5.35 -11.08 -13.32
CA GLY A 45 5.89 -12.25 -14.00
C GLY A 45 4.83 -13.18 -14.61
N THR A 46 5.28 -14.14 -15.41
CA THR A 46 4.40 -15.10 -16.13
C THR A 46 3.85 -16.21 -15.25
N LYS A 47 4.59 -16.58 -14.20
CA LYS A 47 4.21 -17.61 -13.24
C LYS A 47 3.92 -17.05 -11.84
N GLY A 48 3.82 -15.72 -11.74
CA GLY A 48 3.58 -15.02 -10.49
C GLY A 48 4.84 -14.39 -9.89
N LEU A 49 4.71 -13.98 -8.63
CA LEU A 49 5.78 -13.31 -7.88
C LEU A 49 6.88 -14.30 -7.46
N PRO A 50 8.10 -13.81 -7.16
CA PRO A 50 9.16 -14.61 -6.55
C PRO A 50 8.67 -15.24 -5.23
N PRO A 51 9.06 -16.51 -4.93
CA PRO A 51 8.45 -17.26 -3.82
C PRO A 51 8.76 -16.68 -2.43
N ASN A 52 9.92 -16.05 -2.25
CA ASN A 52 10.39 -15.55 -0.95
C ASN A 52 10.49 -14.03 -0.86
N ILE A 53 9.71 -13.32 -1.69
CA ILE A 53 9.75 -11.86 -1.71
C ILE A 53 9.20 -11.28 -0.40
N GLU A 54 9.93 -10.33 0.16
CA GLU A 54 9.54 -9.61 1.38
C GLU A 54 9.06 -8.19 1.07
N VAL A 55 9.60 -7.57 0.04
CA VAL A 55 9.29 -6.19 -0.37
C VAL A 55 8.89 -6.17 -1.84
N LEU A 56 7.68 -5.71 -2.10
CA LEU A 56 7.14 -5.55 -3.45
C LEU A 56 6.71 -4.10 -3.68
N HIS A 57 7.30 -3.46 -4.69
CA HIS A 57 6.80 -2.20 -5.22
C HIS A 57 6.25 -2.45 -6.63
N LEU A 58 4.94 -2.31 -6.79
CA LEU A 58 4.27 -2.37 -8.08
C LEU A 58 4.01 -0.95 -8.59
N TRP A 59 4.56 -0.66 -9.75
CA TRP A 59 4.42 0.63 -10.40
C TRP A 59 3.70 0.50 -11.73
N ASP A 60 2.61 1.23 -11.88
CA ASP A 60 1.79 1.27 -13.12
C ASP A 60 1.31 -0.11 -13.59
N TYR A 61 1.20 -1.07 -12.66
CA TYR A 61 0.64 -2.38 -12.93
C TYR A 61 -0.87 -2.27 -13.15
N LYS A 62 -1.39 -2.88 -14.19
CA LYS A 62 -2.81 -2.80 -14.55
C LYS A 62 -3.57 -3.99 -13.98
N PHE A 63 -4.28 -3.75 -12.89
CA PHE A 63 -5.23 -4.72 -12.34
C PHE A 63 -6.49 -4.76 -13.22
N GLN A 64 -6.90 -5.96 -13.64
CA GLN A 64 -8.02 -6.12 -14.59
C GLN A 64 -9.36 -5.67 -14.01
N ASP A 65 -9.60 -5.97 -12.72
CA ASP A 65 -10.86 -5.71 -12.03
C ASP A 65 -10.75 -4.59 -10.97
N GLY A 66 -9.64 -3.86 -10.96
CA GLY A 66 -9.37 -2.82 -9.97
C GLY A 66 -9.17 -3.35 -8.55
N SER A 67 -8.83 -4.63 -8.37
CA SER A 67 -8.55 -5.28 -7.10
C SER A 67 -7.27 -6.11 -7.14
N LEU A 68 -6.83 -6.59 -5.96
CA LEU A 68 -5.62 -7.41 -5.81
C LEU A 68 -5.92 -8.93 -5.89
N LYS A 69 -7.18 -9.32 -6.09
CA LYS A 69 -7.64 -10.73 -6.01
C LYS A 69 -6.96 -11.69 -6.98
N THR A 70 -6.47 -11.17 -8.10
CA THR A 70 -5.82 -11.99 -9.14
C THR A 70 -4.37 -12.33 -8.83
N ILE A 71 -3.78 -11.67 -7.81
CA ILE A 71 -2.40 -11.90 -7.42
C ILE A 71 -2.34 -12.92 -6.28
N ARG A 72 -1.49 -13.92 -6.46
CA ARG A 72 -1.09 -14.82 -5.36
C ARG A 72 0.15 -14.26 -4.69
N PHE A 73 -0.05 -13.60 -3.56
CA PHE A 73 1.04 -13.06 -2.76
C PHE A 73 1.69 -14.17 -1.92
N PRO A 74 3.03 -14.23 -1.85
CA PRO A 74 3.70 -15.16 -0.94
C PRO A 74 3.55 -14.71 0.51
N ASN A 75 3.56 -15.67 1.44
CA ASN A 75 3.41 -15.41 2.88
C ASN A 75 4.60 -14.63 3.48
N SER A 76 5.74 -14.60 2.78
CA SER A 76 6.92 -13.83 3.16
C SER A 76 6.76 -12.33 3.01
N LEU A 77 5.75 -11.87 2.25
CA LEU A 77 5.58 -10.44 1.94
C LEU A 77 5.25 -9.63 3.20
N LYS A 78 6.08 -8.63 3.49
CA LYS A 78 5.96 -7.70 4.63
C LYS A 78 5.65 -6.27 4.22
N CYS A 79 6.18 -5.85 3.07
CA CYS A 79 6.02 -4.50 2.57
C CYS A 79 5.45 -4.52 1.15
N LEU A 80 4.35 -3.80 0.96
CA LEU A 80 3.72 -3.62 -0.35
C LEU A 80 3.58 -2.11 -0.64
N GLU A 81 4.14 -1.68 -1.76
CA GLU A 81 3.92 -0.33 -2.29
C GLU A 81 3.24 -0.40 -3.66
N LEU A 82 2.18 0.35 -3.81
CA LEU A 82 1.32 0.40 -4.99
C LEU A 82 1.33 1.83 -5.55
N ASN A 83 1.77 2.01 -6.79
CA ASN A 83 1.89 3.33 -7.39
C ASN A 83 1.20 3.38 -8.76
N LYS A 84 0.19 4.22 -8.93
CA LYS A 84 -0.57 4.42 -10.18
C LYS A 84 -1.21 3.14 -10.74
N ASN A 85 -1.73 2.27 -9.90
CA ASN A 85 -2.22 0.95 -10.29
C ASN A 85 -3.71 0.91 -10.67
N SER A 86 -4.43 2.02 -10.53
CA SER A 86 -5.87 2.12 -10.84
C SER A 86 -6.76 1.17 -10.03
N LEU A 87 -6.41 0.93 -8.77
CA LEU A 87 -7.23 0.16 -7.83
C LEU A 87 -8.49 0.92 -7.44
N THR A 88 -9.57 0.20 -7.20
CA THR A 88 -10.82 0.74 -6.63
C THR A 88 -10.96 0.40 -5.15
N SER A 89 -10.39 -0.72 -4.73
CA SER A 89 -10.32 -1.19 -3.34
C SER A 89 -9.07 -2.04 -3.11
N LEU A 90 -8.84 -2.43 -1.85
CA LEU A 90 -7.73 -3.33 -1.46
C LEU A 90 -8.16 -4.80 -1.38
N SER A 91 -9.32 -5.15 -1.95
CA SER A 91 -9.81 -6.53 -1.97
C SER A 91 -8.76 -7.48 -2.55
N GLY A 92 -8.42 -8.53 -1.82
CA GLY A 92 -7.34 -9.47 -2.18
C GLY A 92 -5.97 -9.09 -1.61
N LEU A 93 -5.91 -8.09 -0.71
CA LEU A 93 -4.68 -7.79 0.03
C LEU A 93 -4.24 -9.03 0.83
N PRO A 94 -2.94 -9.39 0.83
CA PRO A 94 -2.47 -10.52 1.62
C PRO A 94 -2.53 -10.24 3.11
N GLY A 95 -2.68 -11.26 3.92
CA GLY A 95 -2.47 -11.16 5.36
C GLY A 95 -0.98 -11.02 5.71
N GLY A 96 -0.69 -10.48 6.92
CA GLY A 96 0.67 -10.43 7.46
C GLY A 96 1.52 -9.27 6.98
N LEU A 97 0.97 -8.32 6.19
CA LEU A 97 1.69 -7.10 5.85
C LEU A 97 1.96 -6.25 7.10
N GLN A 98 3.17 -5.72 7.17
CA GLN A 98 3.59 -4.75 8.20
C GLN A 98 3.52 -3.32 7.67
N ARG A 99 3.75 -3.13 6.37
CA ARG A 99 3.76 -1.82 5.73
C ARG A 99 3.01 -1.83 4.41
N LEU A 100 2.13 -0.84 4.23
CA LEU A 100 1.40 -0.60 3.00
C LEU A 100 1.51 0.87 2.59
N GLY A 101 1.98 1.11 1.37
CA GLY A 101 1.98 2.41 0.72
C GLY A 101 1.11 2.40 -0.54
N ILE A 102 0.28 3.43 -0.71
CA ILE A 102 -0.57 3.60 -1.91
C ILE A 102 -0.38 5.02 -2.43
N TYR A 103 0.09 5.13 -3.66
CA TYR A 103 0.49 6.40 -4.24
C TYR A 103 -0.18 6.65 -5.59
N TYR A 104 -0.76 7.83 -5.75
CA TYR A 104 -1.33 8.33 -7.01
C TYR A 104 -2.42 7.43 -7.60
N ASP A 105 -3.15 6.68 -6.77
CA ASP A 105 -4.23 5.81 -7.22
C ASP A 105 -5.56 6.59 -7.19
N ARG A 106 -5.85 7.26 -8.32
CA ARG A 106 -7.01 8.15 -8.43
C ARG A 106 -8.35 7.44 -8.43
N LYS A 107 -8.37 6.11 -8.63
CA LYS A 107 -9.62 5.33 -8.64
C LYS A 107 -9.91 4.70 -7.29
N LEU A 108 -8.98 4.74 -6.33
CA LEU A 108 -9.17 4.16 -5.01
C LEU A 108 -10.30 4.87 -4.28
N MET A 109 -11.36 4.12 -3.95
CA MET A 109 -12.56 4.61 -3.26
C MET A 109 -12.67 4.04 -1.84
N SER A 110 -12.10 2.88 -1.58
CA SER A 110 -12.24 2.15 -0.32
C SER A 110 -10.95 1.46 0.09
N LEU A 111 -10.68 1.43 1.40
CA LEU A 111 -9.65 0.59 2.03
C LEU A 111 -10.15 -0.84 2.32
N CYS A 112 -11.35 -1.21 1.85
CA CYS A 112 -11.89 -2.57 1.99
C CYS A 112 -10.89 -3.60 1.46
N GLY A 113 -10.56 -4.61 2.28
CA GLY A 113 -9.48 -5.58 2.09
C GLY A 113 -8.31 -5.37 3.05
N LEU A 114 -8.15 -4.16 3.64
CA LEU A 114 -7.09 -3.88 4.62
C LEU A 114 -7.21 -4.74 5.88
N GLU A 115 -8.41 -5.16 6.22
CA GLU A 115 -8.71 -6.05 7.35
C GLU A 115 -7.94 -7.38 7.28
N ALA A 116 -7.56 -7.84 6.10
CA ALA A 116 -6.73 -9.04 5.94
C ALA A 116 -5.36 -8.91 6.65
N SER A 117 -4.81 -7.70 6.72
CA SER A 117 -3.57 -7.37 7.44
C SER A 117 -3.81 -6.56 8.71
N GLY A 118 -5.05 -6.38 9.15
CA GLY A 118 -5.41 -5.45 10.23
C GLY A 118 -4.64 -5.66 11.53
N SER A 119 -4.38 -6.90 11.92
CA SER A 119 -3.60 -7.23 13.12
C SER A 119 -2.08 -7.17 12.94
N SER A 120 -1.57 -7.03 11.70
CA SER A 120 -0.14 -7.02 11.42
C SER A 120 0.37 -5.68 10.90
N ILE A 121 -0.52 -4.86 10.32
CA ILE A 121 -0.14 -3.59 9.72
C ILE A 121 0.34 -2.59 10.78
N GLU A 122 1.57 -2.10 10.62
CA GLU A 122 2.18 -1.11 11.50
C GLU A 122 2.25 0.27 10.85
N GLU A 123 2.44 0.33 9.54
CA GLU A 123 2.52 1.57 8.78
C GLU A 123 1.59 1.56 7.58
N LEU A 124 0.76 2.58 7.48
CA LEU A 124 -0.11 2.85 6.33
C LEU A 124 0.13 4.25 5.80
N GLU A 125 0.47 4.35 4.53
CA GLU A 125 0.54 5.61 3.81
C GLU A 125 -0.39 5.59 2.60
N VAL A 126 -1.27 6.62 2.49
CA VAL A 126 -2.12 6.85 1.32
C VAL A 126 -1.88 8.27 0.81
N ASN A 127 -1.38 8.39 -0.41
CA ASN A 127 -0.87 9.64 -0.92
C ASN A 127 -1.39 9.91 -2.34
N HIS A 128 -2.03 11.09 -2.55
CA HIS A 128 -2.65 11.49 -3.81
C HIS A 128 -3.73 10.51 -4.31
N CYS A 129 -4.61 10.03 -3.40
CA CYS A 129 -5.77 9.20 -3.69
C CYS A 129 -7.06 9.98 -3.39
N PRO A 130 -7.42 10.99 -4.22
CA PRO A 130 -8.44 11.99 -3.87
C PRO A 130 -9.87 11.45 -3.77
N ASN A 131 -10.16 10.30 -4.39
CA ASN A 131 -11.49 9.70 -4.41
C ASN A 131 -11.74 8.69 -3.28
N LEU A 132 -10.78 8.52 -2.35
CA LEU A 132 -10.95 7.64 -1.19
C LEU A 132 -11.99 8.23 -0.24
N ILE A 133 -13.06 7.48 0.01
CA ILE A 133 -14.18 7.89 0.86
C ILE A 133 -14.48 6.88 1.97
N ASP A 134 -14.13 5.62 1.78
CA ASP A 134 -14.37 4.56 2.76
C ASP A 134 -13.07 4.16 3.47
N TYR A 135 -13.00 4.53 4.73
CA TYR A 135 -11.90 4.28 5.66
C TYR A 135 -12.26 3.25 6.74
N SER A 136 -13.43 2.59 6.64
CA SER A 136 -13.97 1.73 7.70
C SER A 136 -13.02 0.62 8.14
N SER A 137 -12.22 0.06 7.22
CA SER A 137 -11.24 -0.98 7.53
C SER A 137 -10.13 -0.54 8.51
N LEU A 138 -9.95 0.77 8.76
CA LEU A 138 -9.01 1.26 9.79
C LEU A 138 -9.36 0.77 11.19
N GLN A 139 -10.65 0.50 11.46
CA GLN A 139 -11.10 -0.05 12.75
C GLN A 139 -10.50 -1.42 13.08
N ASN A 140 -9.99 -2.13 12.08
CA ASN A 140 -9.36 -3.43 12.26
C ASN A 140 -7.84 -3.36 12.46
N CYS A 141 -7.24 -2.14 12.36
CA CYS A 141 -5.79 -1.95 12.38
C CYS A 141 -5.26 -1.72 13.80
N SER A 142 -5.34 -2.74 14.67
CA SER A 142 -4.99 -2.61 16.09
C SER A 142 -3.50 -2.36 16.35
N ASN A 143 -2.62 -2.80 15.46
CA ASN A 143 -1.17 -2.63 15.57
C ASN A 143 -0.62 -1.41 14.82
N LEU A 144 -1.50 -0.58 14.26
CA LEU A 144 -1.09 0.59 13.50
C LEU A 144 -0.32 1.59 14.39
N ARG A 145 0.91 1.91 13.99
CA ARG A 145 1.83 2.83 14.66
C ARG A 145 2.00 4.15 13.91
N LYS A 146 1.76 4.11 12.60
CA LYS A 146 1.95 5.27 11.72
C LYS A 146 0.88 5.30 10.64
N LEU A 147 0.15 6.41 10.58
CA LEU A 147 -0.82 6.72 9.53
C LEU A 147 -0.45 8.02 8.84
N ILE A 148 -0.29 7.95 7.53
CA ILE A 148 -0.03 9.11 6.68
C ILE A 148 -1.10 9.19 5.59
N LEU A 149 -1.87 10.27 5.58
CA LEU A 149 -2.83 10.60 4.54
C LEU A 149 -2.45 11.95 3.94
N ILE A 150 -2.07 11.95 2.67
CA ILE A 150 -1.63 13.17 1.97
C ILE A 150 -2.46 13.36 0.71
N LYS A 151 -3.13 14.53 0.56
CA LYS A 151 -3.93 14.88 -0.63
C LYS A 151 -4.81 13.73 -1.11
N SER A 152 -5.36 12.99 -0.15
CA SER A 152 -6.28 11.89 -0.34
C SER A 152 -7.69 12.32 0.06
N GLY A 153 -8.68 11.44 -0.07
CA GLY A 153 -10.04 11.77 0.32
C GLY A 153 -10.16 12.14 1.82
N ASN A 154 -11.19 12.88 2.18
CA ASN A 154 -11.40 13.30 3.57
C ASN A 154 -11.83 12.12 4.44
N ILE A 155 -11.28 12.04 5.66
CA ILE A 155 -11.64 11.00 6.62
C ILE A 155 -12.91 11.40 7.38
N PRO A 156 -13.91 10.50 7.55
CA PRO A 156 -15.15 10.83 8.25
C PRO A 156 -14.93 11.23 9.71
N SER A 157 -14.16 10.44 10.44
CA SER A 157 -13.86 10.65 11.88
C SER A 157 -12.54 10.00 12.26
N LEU A 158 -11.85 10.55 13.24
CA LEU A 158 -10.69 9.91 13.87
C LEU A 158 -11.06 8.80 14.85
N SER A 159 -12.34 8.64 15.19
CA SER A 159 -12.83 7.48 15.98
C SER A 159 -12.55 6.14 15.29
N LEU A 160 -12.38 6.12 13.97
CA LEU A 160 -11.94 4.94 13.21
C LEU A 160 -10.56 4.40 13.65
N LEU A 161 -9.77 5.19 14.37
CA LEU A 161 -8.44 4.84 14.86
C LEU A 161 -8.42 4.37 16.33
N GLU A 162 -9.58 4.30 16.98
CA GLU A 162 -9.66 3.96 18.42
C GLU A 162 -9.08 2.59 18.78
N THR A 163 -9.06 1.64 17.85
CA THR A 163 -8.42 0.33 18.04
C THR A 163 -6.91 0.39 17.97
N ALA A 164 -6.36 1.41 17.31
CA ALA A 164 -4.91 1.61 17.11
C ALA A 164 -4.26 2.28 18.35
N LYS A 165 -4.35 1.64 19.52
CA LYS A 165 -3.84 2.19 20.81
C LYS A 165 -2.36 2.51 20.79
N GLY A 166 -1.59 1.90 19.90
CA GLY A 166 -0.15 2.13 19.71
C GLY A 166 0.21 3.19 18.68
N LEU A 167 -0.76 3.95 18.16
CA LEU A 167 -0.50 4.95 17.12
C LEU A 167 0.40 6.07 17.65
N LYS A 168 1.54 6.27 16.98
CA LYS A 168 2.56 7.26 17.37
C LYS A 168 2.68 8.41 16.40
N HIS A 169 2.34 8.18 15.12
CA HIS A 169 2.42 9.17 14.07
C HIS A 169 1.12 9.28 13.31
N LEU A 170 0.57 10.48 13.24
CA LEU A 170 -0.59 10.83 12.41
C LEU A 170 -0.25 12.02 11.53
N THR A 171 -0.33 11.85 10.23
CA THR A 171 -0.19 12.95 9.26
C THR A 171 -1.45 13.05 8.41
N LEU A 172 -2.11 14.22 8.44
CA LEU A 172 -3.26 14.57 7.61
C LEU A 172 -2.93 15.85 6.83
N ALA A 173 -2.23 15.68 5.70
CA ALA A 173 -1.82 16.81 4.88
C ALA A 173 -2.75 16.97 3.66
N GLY A 174 -3.56 18.03 3.63
CA GLY A 174 -4.57 18.24 2.59
C GLY A 174 -5.73 17.24 2.67
N VAL A 175 -6.02 16.73 3.87
CA VAL A 175 -7.13 15.84 4.21
C VAL A 175 -7.89 16.45 5.38
N LEU A 176 -9.22 16.51 5.31
CA LEU A 176 -10.07 17.01 6.39
C LEU A 176 -10.65 15.84 7.20
N VAL A 177 -10.86 16.08 8.49
CA VAL A 177 -11.66 15.24 9.38
C VAL A 177 -13.07 15.84 9.38
N LEU A 178 -14.05 15.11 8.83
CA LEU A 178 -15.36 15.70 8.47
C LEU A 178 -16.22 16.04 9.68
N ASP A 179 -16.16 15.25 10.74
CA ASP A 179 -16.86 15.51 12.01
C ASP A 179 -16.22 16.65 12.82
N LYS A 180 -15.04 17.14 12.41
CA LYS A 180 -14.24 18.18 13.07
C LYS A 180 -13.71 17.78 14.45
N ASP A 181 -13.88 16.56 14.90
CA ASP A 181 -13.36 16.09 16.18
C ASP A 181 -11.90 15.66 16.04
N LEU A 182 -11.00 16.42 16.67
CA LEU A 182 -9.57 16.12 16.75
C LEU A 182 -9.15 15.58 18.12
N SER A 183 -10.09 15.25 19.01
CA SER A 183 -9.79 14.82 20.38
C SER A 183 -8.86 13.61 20.42
N TYR A 184 -9.09 12.64 19.53
CA TYR A 184 -8.22 11.47 19.42
C TYR A 184 -6.77 11.85 19.03
N ALA A 185 -6.60 12.84 18.16
CA ALA A 185 -5.27 13.28 17.73
C ALA A 185 -4.42 13.87 18.86
N SER A 186 -5.05 14.41 19.91
CA SER A 186 -4.36 15.01 21.04
C SER A 186 -3.54 13.99 21.86
N SER A 187 -3.88 12.71 21.78
CA SER A 187 -3.20 11.61 22.46
C SER A 187 -2.01 11.04 21.68
N ILE A 188 -1.84 11.45 20.40
CA ILE A 188 -0.82 10.90 19.51
C ILE A 188 0.46 11.74 19.61
N PRO A 189 1.64 11.14 19.93
CA PRO A 189 2.88 11.88 20.18
C PRO A 189 3.33 12.78 19.03
N TYR A 190 3.18 12.31 17.79
CA TYR A 190 3.57 13.06 16.59
C TYR A 190 2.36 13.24 15.68
N THR A 191 1.82 14.45 15.65
CA THR A 191 0.63 14.78 14.87
C THR A 191 0.92 15.96 13.96
N TYR A 192 0.65 15.80 12.66
CA TYR A 192 0.70 16.87 11.68
C TYR A 192 -0.64 16.94 10.91
N ILE A 193 -1.39 18.02 11.13
CA ILE A 193 -2.69 18.26 10.48
C ILE A 193 -2.64 19.62 9.82
N THR A 194 -2.95 19.67 8.53
CA THR A 194 -3.11 20.93 7.79
C THR A 194 -4.55 21.46 7.88
N ASN A 195 -4.78 22.65 7.31
CA ASN A 195 -6.11 23.26 7.25
C ASN A 195 -6.76 23.53 8.62
N MET A 196 -5.97 23.89 9.63
CA MET A 196 -6.45 24.12 11.00
C MET A 196 -7.56 25.17 11.13
N ARG A 197 -7.71 26.06 10.13
CA ARG A 197 -8.84 27.02 10.08
C ARG A 197 -10.19 26.34 9.95
N TYR A 198 -10.26 25.17 9.33
CA TYR A 198 -11.49 24.38 9.19
C TYR A 198 -12.05 23.91 10.54
N TYR A 199 -11.18 23.70 11.54
CA TYR A 199 -11.54 23.18 12.87
C TYR A 199 -11.79 24.30 13.91
N ARG A 200 -11.50 25.55 13.58
CA ARG A 200 -11.81 26.68 14.47
C ARG A 200 -13.31 26.95 14.42
N LYS A 201 -13.95 27.00 15.61
CA LYS A 201 -15.33 27.50 15.76
C LYS A 201 -15.33 29.03 15.74
#